data_65f4b9a088ef1b3a4414f197ea8845f4
#
_entry.id   65f4b9a088ef1b3a4414f197ea8845f4
#
_cell.length_a   1.000
_cell.length_b   1.000
_cell.length_c   1.000
_cell.angle_alpha   90.00
_cell.angle_beta   90.00
_cell.angle_gamma   90.00
#
_symmetry.space_group_name_H-M   'P 1'
#
loop_
_entity.id
_entity.type
_entity.pdbx_description
1 polymer ?
#
loop_
_entity_poly.entity_id
_entity_poly.type
_entity_poly.pdbx_seq_one_letter_code
_entity_poly.pdbx_strand_id
1 'polypeptide(L)'
;MNSIKRYFIWLRRMSHSRGLGVQSPSAYRFIRYVISEHYPYYAYDDLRKKYPALDWLTRKRMELYFRLSNFCRTKQMVDYSEESSLLADYVKHGCCATRVLNVYNEVVDALNARLMRICPIDGCDDFLEIALAESDQESVFVVEDICTNPVASRMWQRLVESEKVSVS
;
A
#
# COMPACT_ATOMS: atom_id res chain seq x y z
N MET A 1 -3.86 -6.88 -22.34
CA MET A 1 -5.20 -6.30 -22.06
C MET A 1 -5.38 -5.09 -22.96
N ASN A 2 -6.41 -5.08 -23.85
CA ASN A 2 -6.58 -4.06 -24.88
C ASN A 2 -6.76 -2.65 -24.25
N SER A 3 -6.07 -1.66 -24.79
CA SER A 3 -6.15 -0.24 -24.36
C SER A 3 -7.58 0.28 -24.30
N ILE A 4 -8.44 -0.16 -25.21
CA ILE A 4 -9.86 0.18 -25.26
C ILE A 4 -10.62 -0.29 -24.00
N LYS A 5 -10.39 -1.54 -23.55
CA LYS A 5 -11.00 -2.06 -22.32
C LYS A 5 -10.55 -1.25 -21.08
N ARG A 6 -9.28 -0.86 -21.03
CA ARG A 6 -8.75 -0.01 -19.94
C ARG A 6 -9.44 1.35 -19.92
N TYR A 7 -9.66 1.97 -21.08
CA TYR A 7 -10.34 3.25 -21.21
C TYR A 7 -11.80 3.18 -20.73
N PHE A 8 -12.55 2.15 -21.10
CA PHE A 8 -13.94 1.95 -20.63
C PHE A 8 -14.01 1.65 -19.12
N ILE A 9 -13.09 0.87 -18.58
CA ILE A 9 -12.99 0.63 -17.13
C ILE A 9 -12.67 1.94 -16.41
N TRP A 10 -11.77 2.75 -16.95
CA TRP A 10 -11.44 4.07 -16.40
C TRP A 10 -12.63 5.02 -16.40
N LEU A 11 -13.35 5.14 -17.52
CA LEU A 11 -14.56 5.95 -17.64
C LEU A 11 -15.64 5.53 -16.63
N ARG A 12 -15.86 4.22 -16.47
CA ARG A 12 -16.85 3.69 -15.52
C ARG A 12 -16.46 3.94 -14.06
N ARG A 13 -15.17 4.03 -13.77
CA ARG A 13 -14.64 4.32 -12.42
C ARG A 13 -14.48 5.81 -12.15
N MET A 14 -14.53 6.65 -13.15
CA MET A 14 -14.21 8.07 -13.03
C MET A 14 -15.11 8.81 -12.03
N SER A 15 -16.40 8.46 -11.95
CA SER A 15 -17.35 9.04 -11.00
C SER A 15 -17.04 8.66 -9.55
N HIS A 16 -16.41 7.49 -9.32
CA HIS A 16 -16.09 6.98 -7.98
C HIS A 16 -14.63 7.24 -7.59
N SER A 17 -13.74 7.48 -8.56
CA SER A 17 -12.29 7.60 -8.32
C SER A 17 -11.86 8.94 -7.71
N ARG A 18 -12.75 9.94 -7.65
CA ARG A 18 -12.46 11.26 -7.09
C ARG A 18 -13.07 11.51 -5.71
N GLY A 19 -13.52 10.44 -5.04
CA GLY A 19 -14.16 10.55 -3.73
C GLY A 19 -15.57 11.13 -3.76
N LEU A 20 -16.18 11.28 -4.94
CA LEU A 20 -17.59 11.68 -5.08
C LEU A 20 -18.48 10.57 -4.50
N GLY A 21 -19.29 10.90 -3.50
CA GLY A 21 -20.17 9.96 -2.81
C GLY A 21 -19.56 9.30 -1.56
N VAL A 22 -18.29 9.59 -1.24
CA VAL A 22 -17.67 9.12 0.00
C VAL A 22 -18.13 10.01 1.16
N GLN A 23 -18.86 9.43 2.12
CA GLN A 23 -19.41 10.17 3.25
C GLN A 23 -18.39 10.36 4.40
N SER A 24 -17.39 9.47 4.49
CA SER A 24 -16.35 9.57 5.52
C SER A 24 -15.29 10.61 5.15
N PRO A 25 -15.06 11.65 5.98
CA PRO A 25 -14.00 12.64 5.74
C PRO A 25 -12.59 12.04 5.69
N SER A 26 -12.32 10.99 6.47
CA SER A 26 -11.04 10.28 6.46
C SER A 26 -10.83 9.51 5.16
N ALA A 27 -11.82 8.75 4.72
CA ALA A 27 -11.77 8.03 3.45
C ALA A 27 -11.66 9.00 2.26
N TYR A 28 -12.38 10.13 2.28
CA TYR A 28 -12.24 11.17 1.26
C TYR A 28 -10.80 11.71 1.18
N ARG A 29 -10.19 12.03 2.33
CA ARG A 29 -8.81 12.50 2.40
C ARG A 29 -7.83 11.45 1.86
N PHE A 30 -8.01 10.18 2.22
CA PHE A 30 -7.19 9.08 1.74
C PHE A 30 -7.28 8.96 0.21
N ILE A 31 -8.47 8.90 -0.35
CA ILE A 31 -8.67 8.82 -1.81
C ILE A 31 -8.05 10.06 -2.49
N ARG A 32 -8.25 11.24 -1.94
CA ARG A 32 -7.78 12.49 -2.54
C ARG A 32 -6.26 12.63 -2.53
N TYR A 33 -5.62 12.33 -1.40
CA TYR A 33 -4.20 12.61 -1.18
C TYR A 33 -3.27 11.40 -1.33
N VAL A 34 -3.81 10.20 -1.44
CA VAL A 34 -3.01 8.99 -1.64
C VAL A 34 -3.31 8.35 -3.00
N ILE A 35 -4.58 8.00 -3.25
CA ILE A 35 -4.95 7.24 -4.45
C ILE A 35 -4.96 8.12 -5.70
N SER A 36 -5.66 9.26 -5.64
CA SER A 36 -5.87 10.17 -6.79
C SER A 36 -4.84 11.29 -6.88
N GLU A 37 -3.80 11.26 -6.06
CA GLU A 37 -2.76 12.27 -6.05
C GLU A 37 -1.85 12.15 -7.29
N HIS A 38 -1.72 13.25 -8.00
CA HIS A 38 -0.89 13.35 -9.22
C HIS A 38 0.17 14.46 -9.10
N TYR A 39 0.46 14.88 -7.88
CA TYR A 39 1.43 15.94 -7.66
C TYR A 39 2.84 15.50 -8.10
N PRO A 40 3.57 16.33 -8.86
CA PRO A 40 4.92 16.03 -9.29
C PRO A 40 5.90 16.30 -8.13
N TYR A 41 6.07 15.32 -7.25
CA TYR A 41 7.06 15.44 -6.17
C TYR A 41 8.49 15.45 -6.75
N TYR A 42 9.32 16.40 -6.33
CA TYR A 42 10.72 16.46 -6.74
C TYR A 42 11.50 15.15 -6.51
N ALA A 43 11.21 14.48 -5.41
CA ALA A 43 11.80 13.19 -5.08
C ALA A 43 11.56 12.10 -6.14
N TYR A 44 10.50 12.20 -6.94
CA TYR A 44 10.25 11.24 -8.00
C TYR A 44 11.32 11.29 -9.10
N ASP A 45 11.84 12.47 -9.41
CA ASP A 45 12.89 12.61 -10.43
C ASP A 45 14.22 12.02 -9.94
N ASP A 46 14.54 12.20 -8.66
CA ASP A 46 15.74 11.63 -8.05
C ASP A 46 15.64 10.10 -7.97
N LEU A 47 14.49 9.57 -7.57
CA LEU A 47 14.22 8.13 -7.55
C LEU A 47 14.23 7.51 -8.95
N ARG A 48 13.74 8.22 -9.97
CA ARG A 48 13.82 7.77 -11.37
C ARG A 48 15.26 7.68 -11.87
N LYS A 49 16.11 8.64 -11.49
CA LYS A 49 17.55 8.62 -11.82
C LYS A 49 18.25 7.49 -11.10
N LYS A 50 17.90 7.22 -9.84
CA LYS A 50 18.48 6.14 -9.04
C LYS A 50 18.08 4.76 -9.56
N TYR A 51 16.85 4.62 -10.04
CA TYR A 51 16.26 3.35 -10.51
C TYR A 51 15.74 3.46 -11.96
N PRO A 52 16.62 3.63 -12.95
CA PRO A 52 16.20 3.86 -14.34
C PRO A 52 15.55 2.63 -14.99
N ALA A 53 15.93 1.42 -14.55
CA ALA A 53 15.48 0.15 -15.13
C ALA A 53 14.12 -0.33 -14.60
N LEU A 54 13.49 0.36 -13.64
CA LEU A 54 12.18 -0.04 -13.12
C LEU A 54 11.11 0.07 -14.22
N ASP A 55 10.33 -0.99 -14.35
CA ASP A 55 9.14 -0.97 -15.19
C ASP A 55 8.10 0.04 -14.67
N TRP A 56 7.17 0.42 -15.55
CA TRP A 56 6.18 1.44 -15.25
C TRP A 56 5.26 1.05 -14.08
N LEU A 57 4.84 -0.22 -13.99
CA LEU A 57 3.91 -0.68 -12.97
C LEU A 57 4.56 -0.68 -11.58
N THR A 58 5.76 -1.25 -11.48
CA THR A 58 6.55 -1.25 -10.24
C THR A 58 6.82 0.17 -9.77
N ARG A 59 7.20 1.08 -10.69
CA ARG A 59 7.39 2.50 -10.35
C ARG A 59 6.13 3.12 -9.78
N LYS A 60 4.96 2.92 -10.39
CA LYS A 60 3.69 3.44 -9.89
C LYS A 60 3.29 2.87 -8.55
N ARG A 61 3.59 1.60 -8.31
CA ARG A 61 3.40 0.94 -7.02
C ARG A 61 4.29 1.59 -5.95
N MET A 62 5.55 1.83 -6.23
CA MET A 62 6.48 2.50 -5.32
C MET A 62 6.10 3.97 -5.07
N GLU A 63 5.66 4.71 -6.09
CA GLU A 63 5.10 6.07 -5.94
C GLU A 63 3.85 6.08 -5.03
N LEU A 64 3.06 5.01 -5.00
CA LEU A 64 1.95 4.85 -4.04
C LEU A 64 2.48 4.72 -2.61
N TYR A 65 3.51 3.90 -2.36
CA TYR A 65 4.11 3.77 -1.03
C TYR A 65 4.75 5.07 -0.53
N PHE A 66 5.37 5.83 -1.42
CA PHE A 66 5.82 7.19 -1.11
C PHE A 66 4.66 8.04 -0.57
N ARG A 67 3.50 8.06 -1.26
CA ARG A 67 2.33 8.84 -0.84
C ARG A 67 1.71 8.32 0.46
N LEU A 68 1.66 7.00 0.63
CA LEU A 68 1.20 6.35 1.86
C LEU A 68 2.06 6.76 3.05
N SER A 69 3.38 6.71 2.94
CA SER A 69 4.28 7.11 4.02
C SER A 69 4.15 8.61 4.37
N ASN A 70 4.02 9.46 3.35
CA ASN A 70 3.78 10.89 3.54
C ASN A 70 2.42 11.18 4.21
N PHE A 71 1.41 10.39 3.91
CA PHE A 71 0.06 10.53 4.48
C PHE A 71 0.00 10.00 5.91
N CYS A 72 0.46 8.78 6.15
CA CYS A 72 0.40 8.13 7.47
C CYS A 72 1.40 8.73 8.47
N ARG A 73 2.55 9.22 8.00
CA ARG A 73 3.63 9.79 8.83
C ARG A 73 3.99 8.94 10.04
N THR A 74 3.95 7.64 9.88
CA THR A 74 4.30 6.68 10.93
C THR A 74 5.81 6.62 11.14
N LYS A 75 6.24 6.30 12.36
CA LYS A 75 7.66 6.05 12.64
C LYS A 75 8.16 4.75 12.05
N GLN A 76 7.26 3.78 11.88
CA GLN A 76 7.59 2.45 11.40
C GLN A 76 6.55 1.98 10.39
N MET A 77 7.02 1.36 9.31
CA MET A 77 6.25 0.58 8.36
C MET A 77 6.74 -0.86 8.44
N VAL A 78 5.82 -1.80 8.58
CA VAL A 78 6.12 -3.23 8.53
C VAL A 78 5.96 -3.73 7.12
N ASP A 79 6.92 -4.52 6.66
CA ASP A 79 6.95 -5.10 5.32
C ASP A 79 7.17 -6.61 5.39
N TYR A 80 6.15 -7.37 5.01
CA TYR A 80 6.22 -8.82 4.88
C TYR A 80 6.48 -9.16 3.41
N SER A 81 7.77 -9.19 3.03
CA SER A 81 8.22 -9.48 1.67
C SER A 81 9.64 -10.02 1.66
N GLU A 82 10.05 -10.66 0.57
CA GLU A 82 11.41 -11.17 0.41
C GLU A 82 12.45 -10.04 0.33
N GLU A 83 12.08 -8.91 -0.27
CA GLU A 83 12.97 -7.76 -0.45
C GLU A 83 12.24 -6.44 -0.22
N SER A 84 12.83 -5.57 0.59
CA SER A 84 12.27 -4.27 0.96
C SER A 84 13.16 -3.07 0.63
N SER A 85 14.32 -3.26 0.02
CA SER A 85 15.31 -2.19 -0.21
C SER A 85 14.75 -1.06 -1.08
N LEU A 86 14.10 -1.40 -2.20
CA LEU A 86 13.44 -0.45 -3.09
C LEU A 86 12.29 0.27 -2.40
N LEU A 87 11.45 -0.48 -1.67
CA LEU A 87 10.35 0.07 -0.89
C LEU A 87 10.86 1.06 0.15
N ALA A 88 11.89 0.69 0.90
CA ALA A 88 12.47 1.52 1.96
C ALA A 88 12.94 2.88 1.43
N ASP A 89 13.54 2.91 0.25
CA ASP A 89 13.95 4.16 -0.39
C ASP A 89 12.75 5.07 -0.70
N TYR A 90 11.71 4.55 -1.33
CA TYR A 90 10.52 5.34 -1.65
C TYR A 90 9.78 5.82 -0.41
N VAL A 91 9.63 4.95 0.59
CA VAL A 91 9.01 5.27 1.88
C VAL A 91 9.77 6.39 2.60
N LYS A 92 11.11 6.28 2.65
CA LYS A 92 11.98 7.28 3.28
C LYS A 92 11.93 8.65 2.60
N HIS A 93 11.80 8.67 1.28
CA HIS A 93 11.62 9.94 0.54
C HIS A 93 10.24 10.55 0.75
N GLY A 94 9.21 9.72 0.99
CA GLY A 94 7.87 10.19 1.36
C GLY A 94 7.80 10.75 2.77
N CYS A 95 8.44 10.07 3.72
CA CYS A 95 8.56 10.50 5.12
C CYS A 95 9.91 10.05 5.70
N CYS A 96 10.81 10.99 5.90
CA CYS A 96 12.17 10.70 6.37
C CYS A 96 12.22 10.05 7.77
N ALA A 97 11.17 10.21 8.57
CA ALA A 97 11.05 9.62 9.90
C ALA A 97 10.60 8.16 9.87
N THR A 98 10.03 7.69 8.76
CA THR A 98 9.51 6.33 8.64
C THR A 98 10.66 5.36 8.35
N ARG A 99 10.77 4.31 9.18
CA ARG A 99 11.65 3.17 8.95
C ARG A 99 10.84 2.00 8.42
N VAL A 100 11.35 1.31 7.41
CA VAL A 100 10.80 0.03 6.94
C VAL A 100 11.46 -1.09 7.72
N LEU A 101 10.66 -1.93 8.34
CA LEU A 101 11.06 -3.13 9.04
C LEU A 101 10.59 -4.33 8.22
N ASN A 102 11.53 -5.07 7.64
CA ASN A 102 11.22 -6.34 6.98
C ASN A 102 11.12 -7.44 8.03
N VAL A 103 9.97 -8.09 8.08
CA VAL A 103 9.67 -9.11 9.10
C VAL A 103 9.59 -10.53 8.54
N TYR A 104 9.87 -10.72 7.25
CA TYR A 104 9.82 -12.05 6.64
C TYR A 104 10.83 -13.03 7.23
N ASN A 105 12.01 -12.54 7.58
CA ASN A 105 13.11 -13.34 8.14
C ASN A 105 13.45 -12.96 9.58
N GLU A 106 12.65 -12.12 10.21
CA GLU A 106 12.91 -11.61 11.56
C GLU A 106 11.75 -11.93 12.49
N VAL A 107 12.05 -12.39 13.70
CA VAL A 107 11.04 -12.52 14.75
C VAL A 107 10.84 -11.14 15.37
N VAL A 108 9.64 -10.60 15.23
CA VAL A 108 9.27 -9.28 15.77
C VAL A 108 8.35 -9.49 16.97
N ASP A 109 8.79 -9.02 18.12
CA ASP A 109 8.05 -9.17 19.39
C ASP A 109 6.76 -8.34 19.44
N ALA A 110 6.65 -7.26 18.64
CA ALA A 110 5.45 -6.45 18.53
C ALA A 110 5.41 -5.68 17.20
N LEU A 111 4.27 -5.69 16.53
CA LEU A 111 4.02 -4.97 15.28
C LEU A 111 3.46 -3.56 15.56
N ASN A 112 4.23 -2.72 16.21
CA ASN A 112 3.79 -1.34 16.48
C ASN A 112 3.91 -0.46 15.22
N ALA A 113 3.13 -0.78 14.17
CA ALA A 113 3.16 -0.07 12.91
C ALA A 113 1.74 0.23 12.40
N ARG A 114 1.53 1.48 11.98
CA ARG A 114 0.30 1.92 11.33
C ARG A 114 0.22 1.62 9.85
N LEU A 115 1.33 1.29 9.22
CA LEU A 115 1.39 0.98 7.79
C LEU A 115 2.06 -0.37 7.61
N MET A 116 1.34 -1.30 7.01
CA MET A 116 1.78 -2.68 6.81
C MET A 116 1.59 -3.08 5.35
N ARG A 117 2.65 -3.65 4.75
CA ARG A 117 2.61 -4.27 3.43
C ARG A 117 2.71 -5.78 3.58
N ILE A 118 1.85 -6.49 2.88
CA ILE A 118 1.84 -7.95 2.88
C ILE A 118 1.93 -8.44 1.44
N CYS A 119 3.03 -9.10 1.11
CA CYS A 119 3.19 -9.80 -0.15
C CYS A 119 2.71 -11.25 -0.01
N PRO A 120 2.16 -11.86 -1.08
CA PRO A 120 1.66 -13.24 -1.07
C PRO A 120 2.80 -14.27 -1.18
N ILE A 121 3.59 -14.38 -0.12
CA ILE A 121 4.71 -15.31 0.05
C ILE A 121 4.40 -16.27 1.20
N ASP A 122 5.24 -17.28 1.40
CA ASP A 122 5.02 -18.30 2.44
C ASP A 122 4.87 -17.67 3.83
N GLY A 123 3.90 -18.14 4.61
CA GLY A 123 3.61 -17.63 5.97
C GLY A 123 2.80 -16.33 6.03
N CYS A 124 2.41 -15.75 4.88
CA CYS A 124 1.68 -14.48 4.85
C CYS A 124 0.29 -14.55 5.52
N ASP A 125 -0.36 -15.71 5.53
CA ASP A 125 -1.64 -15.91 6.21
C ASP A 125 -1.49 -15.83 7.74
N ASP A 126 -0.44 -16.45 8.30
CA ASP A 126 -0.15 -16.41 9.74
C ASP A 126 0.26 -14.98 10.16
N PHE A 127 1.08 -14.34 9.32
CA PHE A 127 1.45 -12.94 9.55
C PHE A 127 0.23 -12.01 9.54
N LEU A 128 -0.72 -12.22 8.63
CA LEU A 128 -1.96 -11.45 8.57
C LEU A 128 -2.77 -11.56 9.86
N GLU A 129 -2.88 -12.76 10.45
CA GLU A 129 -3.58 -12.96 11.73
C GLU A 129 -2.93 -12.16 12.87
N ILE A 130 -1.61 -12.21 12.97
CA ILE A 130 -0.84 -11.45 13.97
C ILE A 130 -1.04 -9.95 13.74
N ALA A 131 -0.90 -9.50 12.49
CA ALA A 131 -1.06 -8.10 12.13
C ALA A 131 -2.46 -7.56 12.44
N LEU A 132 -3.51 -8.34 12.20
CA LEU A 132 -4.89 -7.99 12.54
C LEU A 132 -5.12 -7.95 14.05
N ALA A 133 -4.49 -8.85 14.80
CA ALA A 133 -4.64 -8.87 16.26
C ALA A 133 -4.06 -7.61 16.90
N GLU A 134 -2.94 -7.11 16.38
CA GLU A 134 -2.21 -5.94 16.91
C GLU A 134 -2.60 -4.60 16.27
N SER A 135 -3.45 -4.62 15.23
CA SER A 135 -3.86 -3.40 14.52
C SER A 135 -4.87 -2.57 15.30
N ASP A 136 -4.83 -1.27 15.07
CA ASP A 136 -5.80 -0.29 15.55
C ASP A 136 -6.65 0.28 14.39
N GLN A 137 -7.57 1.20 14.72
CA GLN A 137 -8.46 1.85 13.74
C GLN A 137 -7.74 2.76 12.73
N GLU A 138 -6.49 3.11 13.00
CA GLU A 138 -5.69 3.96 12.12
C GLU A 138 -4.67 3.15 11.30
N SER A 139 -4.64 1.84 11.48
CA SER A 139 -3.76 0.94 10.75
C SER A 139 -4.19 0.80 9.30
N VAL A 140 -3.21 0.83 8.40
CA VAL A 140 -3.39 0.71 6.95
C VAL A 140 -2.69 -0.54 6.46
N PHE A 141 -3.47 -1.45 5.87
CA PHE A 141 -2.97 -2.66 5.24
C PHE A 141 -2.90 -2.49 3.73
N VAL A 142 -1.80 -2.92 3.14
CA VAL A 142 -1.63 -3.01 1.70
C VAL A 142 -1.33 -4.45 1.34
N VAL A 143 -2.28 -5.12 0.71
CA VAL A 143 -2.09 -6.47 0.17
C VAL A 143 -1.82 -6.37 -1.32
N GLU A 144 -0.69 -6.90 -1.76
CA GLU A 144 -0.30 -6.87 -3.16
C GLU A 144 -0.88 -8.05 -3.95
N ASP A 145 -1.01 -7.87 -5.26
CA ASP A 145 -1.33 -8.89 -6.26
C ASP A 145 -2.65 -9.66 -6.05
N ILE A 146 -3.63 -9.04 -5.40
CA ILE A 146 -4.95 -9.64 -5.09
C ILE A 146 -5.71 -10.16 -6.33
N CYS A 147 -5.44 -9.61 -7.51
CA CYS A 147 -6.10 -10.01 -8.76
C CYS A 147 -5.37 -11.12 -9.52
N THR A 148 -4.13 -11.41 -9.17
CA THR A 148 -3.25 -12.33 -9.91
C THR A 148 -2.77 -13.51 -9.09
N ASN A 149 -2.76 -13.38 -7.76
CA ASN A 149 -2.31 -14.41 -6.85
C ASN A 149 -3.48 -14.95 -6.01
N PRO A 150 -3.76 -16.27 -6.04
CA PRO A 150 -4.87 -16.86 -5.27
C PRO A 150 -4.72 -16.72 -3.75
N VAL A 151 -3.47 -16.69 -3.24
CA VAL A 151 -3.21 -16.50 -1.80
C VAL A 151 -3.58 -15.07 -1.41
N ALA A 152 -3.10 -14.07 -2.16
CA ALA A 152 -3.46 -12.67 -1.93
C ALA A 152 -4.98 -12.44 -2.03
N SER A 153 -5.66 -13.10 -2.97
CA SER A 153 -7.11 -13.03 -3.10
C SER A 153 -7.84 -13.56 -1.86
N ARG A 154 -7.39 -14.69 -1.27
CA ARG A 154 -7.95 -15.22 -0.02
C ARG A 154 -7.68 -14.29 1.17
N MET A 155 -6.45 -13.80 1.31
CA MET A 155 -6.11 -12.80 2.35
C MET A 155 -7.02 -11.58 2.27
N TRP A 156 -7.23 -11.06 1.05
CA TRP A 156 -8.12 -9.93 0.82
C TRP A 156 -9.56 -10.22 1.24
N GLN A 157 -10.10 -11.40 0.92
CA GLN A 157 -11.44 -11.80 1.36
C GLN A 157 -11.55 -11.85 2.89
N ARG A 158 -10.55 -12.43 3.57
CA ARG A 158 -10.51 -12.45 5.05
C ARG A 158 -10.47 -11.04 5.64
N LEU A 159 -9.70 -10.12 5.03
CA LEU A 159 -9.66 -8.70 5.45
C LEU A 159 -11.03 -8.04 5.30
N VAL A 160 -11.69 -8.23 4.16
CA VAL A 160 -13.01 -7.63 3.88
C VAL A 160 -14.10 -8.19 4.81
N GLU A 161 -14.02 -9.47 5.16
CA GLU A 161 -14.96 -10.15 6.07
C GLU A 161 -14.69 -9.83 7.55
N SER A 162 -13.52 -9.28 7.87
CA SER A 162 -13.17 -8.89 9.23
C SER A 162 -13.96 -7.66 9.67
N GLU A 163 -14.66 -7.75 10.80
CA GLU A 163 -15.38 -6.61 11.40
C GLU A 163 -14.45 -5.45 11.82
N LYS A 164 -13.14 -5.73 11.91
CA LYS A 164 -12.13 -4.73 12.29
C LYS A 164 -11.69 -3.83 11.14
N VAL A 165 -11.94 -4.24 9.88
CA VAL A 165 -11.39 -3.56 8.70
C VAL A 165 -12.50 -2.84 7.93
N SER A 166 -12.30 -1.56 7.71
CA SER A 166 -13.12 -0.77 6.80
C SER A 166 -12.42 -0.72 5.43
N VAL A 167 -13.05 -1.30 4.42
CA VAL A 167 -12.53 -1.30 3.04
C VAL A 167 -12.95 -0.02 2.33
N SER A 168 -12.00 0.70 1.79
CA SER A 168 -12.21 1.96 1.04
C SER A 168 -11.90 1.79 -0.43
#